data_5c3ac756722085af40b1f8c4a31ffd03
#
_entry.id   5c3ac756722085af40b1f8c4a31ffd03
#
_cell.length_a   1.000
_cell.length_b   1.000
_cell.length_c   1.000
_cell.angle_alpha   90.00
_cell.angle_beta   90.00
_cell.angle_gamma   90.00
#
_symmetry.space_group_name_H-M   'P 1'
#
loop_
_entity.id
_entity.type
_entity.pdbx_description
1 polymer ?
#
loop_
_entity_poly.entity_id
_entity_poly.type
_entity_poly.pdbx_seq_one_letter_code
_entity_poly.pdbx_strand_id
1 'polypeptide(L)'
;EPVQGEAGVRELPAGYLEAARELTRTAGALLIVDEVQTGMGRSGAWMAHHLLAPGVVPDVVTLAKGLGGGIPIGAVVATGEAASLLGPGQHGTTFGGNPVACAAALAVIDTIRGQDLLGRVERLGSAWARELLAVDGVDEVRGRGLLIGVGLAAGLPPAGEIAATLAEHGFIVNAPRPDTIRLAPPFILSDDDASAFTTTLSEVLARALSEKAGS
;
A
#
# COMPACT_ATOMS: atom_id res chain seq x y z
N GLU A 1 -9.01 4.98 -4.43
CA GLU A 1 -8.03 3.99 -3.91
C GLU A 1 -8.79 2.84 -3.23
N PRO A 2 -8.51 1.55 -3.56
CA PRO A 2 -9.11 0.41 -2.85
C PRO A 2 -8.68 0.33 -1.37
N VAL A 3 -7.45 0.77 -1.10
CA VAL A 3 -6.91 1.00 0.24
C VAL A 3 -6.32 2.40 0.25
N GLN A 4 -6.85 3.27 1.08
CA GLN A 4 -6.43 4.67 1.19
C GLN A 4 -5.15 4.77 2.01
N GLY A 5 -4.02 4.90 1.35
CA GLY A 5 -2.70 4.90 2.00
C GLY A 5 -2.47 6.10 2.91
N GLU A 6 -2.73 7.31 2.44
CA GLU A 6 -2.52 8.55 3.20
C GLU A 6 -3.56 8.78 4.31
N ALA A 7 -4.72 8.12 4.24
CA ALA A 7 -5.72 8.14 5.29
C ALA A 7 -5.38 7.22 6.48
N GLY A 8 -4.21 6.58 6.49
CA GLY A 8 -3.77 5.66 7.52
C GLY A 8 -4.00 4.19 7.16
N VAL A 9 -3.86 3.85 5.89
CA VAL A 9 -4.03 2.49 5.35
C VAL A 9 -5.43 1.94 5.66
N ARG A 10 -6.45 2.61 5.12
CA ARG A 10 -7.85 2.23 5.34
C ARG A 10 -8.42 1.57 4.09
N GLU A 11 -8.84 0.33 4.26
CA GLU A 11 -9.56 -0.39 3.22
C GLU A 11 -10.97 0.19 3.03
N LEU A 12 -11.45 0.16 1.79
CA LEU A 12 -12.86 0.47 1.53
C LEU A 12 -13.76 -0.59 2.20
N PRO A 13 -14.93 -0.18 2.70
CA PRO A 13 -15.90 -1.13 3.23
C PRO A 13 -16.29 -2.21 2.20
N ALA A 14 -16.60 -3.40 2.68
CA ALA A 14 -17.09 -4.48 1.82
C ALA A 14 -18.34 -4.02 1.03
N GLY A 15 -18.39 -4.35 -0.26
CA GLY A 15 -19.47 -3.94 -1.16
C GLY A 15 -19.35 -2.52 -1.72
N TYR A 16 -18.37 -1.72 -1.28
CA TYR A 16 -18.22 -0.33 -1.76
C TYR A 16 -17.90 -0.25 -3.25
N LEU A 17 -16.95 -1.06 -3.73
CA LEU A 17 -16.55 -1.04 -5.15
C LEU A 17 -17.66 -1.58 -6.05
N GLU A 18 -18.41 -2.58 -5.60
CA GLU A 18 -19.59 -3.11 -6.29
C GLU A 18 -20.67 -2.02 -6.41
N ALA A 19 -20.97 -1.33 -5.31
CA ALA A 19 -21.93 -0.23 -5.31
C ALA A 19 -21.46 0.93 -6.20
N ALA A 20 -20.18 1.29 -6.14
CA ALA A 20 -19.60 2.31 -7.01
C ALA A 20 -19.70 1.92 -8.49
N ARG A 21 -19.43 0.66 -8.83
CA ARG A 21 -19.58 0.14 -10.20
C ARG A 21 -21.02 0.26 -10.70
N GLU A 22 -21.99 -0.12 -9.87
CA GLU A 22 -23.40 -0.05 -10.27
C GLU A 22 -23.88 1.40 -10.42
N LEU A 23 -23.49 2.29 -9.51
CA LEU A 23 -23.84 3.71 -9.58
C LEU A 23 -23.22 4.38 -10.82
N THR A 24 -21.94 4.15 -11.09
CA THR A 24 -21.27 4.74 -12.26
C THR A 24 -21.87 4.22 -13.56
N ARG A 25 -22.18 2.92 -13.63
CA ARG A 25 -22.86 2.34 -14.81
C ARG A 25 -24.23 2.96 -15.05
N THR A 26 -25.01 3.12 -14.00
CA THR A 26 -26.37 3.72 -14.10
C THR A 26 -26.31 5.20 -14.49
N ALA A 27 -25.27 5.91 -14.00
CA ALA A 27 -25.09 7.33 -14.32
C ALA A 27 -24.38 7.59 -15.66
N GLY A 28 -23.96 6.55 -16.40
CA GLY A 28 -23.13 6.71 -17.58
C GLY A 28 -21.76 7.32 -17.30
N ALA A 29 -21.23 7.10 -16.10
CA ALA A 29 -19.93 7.59 -15.65
C ALA A 29 -18.89 6.48 -15.64
N LEU A 30 -17.61 6.83 -15.76
CA LEU A 30 -16.50 5.87 -15.66
C LEU A 30 -16.18 5.57 -14.18
N LEU A 31 -15.88 4.30 -13.90
CA LEU A 31 -15.25 3.89 -12.66
C LEU A 31 -13.74 3.85 -12.85
N ILE A 32 -13.04 4.74 -12.17
CA ILE A 32 -11.57 4.75 -12.14
C ILE A 32 -11.09 4.24 -10.79
N VAL A 33 -10.26 3.20 -10.79
CA VAL A 33 -9.64 2.65 -9.58
C VAL A 33 -8.17 3.06 -9.56
N ASP A 34 -7.79 3.80 -8.52
CA ASP A 34 -6.40 4.23 -8.31
C ASP A 34 -5.63 3.15 -7.55
N GLU A 35 -4.77 2.45 -8.27
CA GLU A 35 -3.88 1.41 -7.76
C GLU A 35 -2.41 1.88 -7.65
N VAL A 36 -2.19 3.19 -7.65
CA VAL A 36 -0.84 3.77 -7.57
C VAL A 36 -0.09 3.31 -6.32
N GLN A 37 -0.76 3.16 -5.18
CA GLN A 37 -0.16 2.65 -3.95
C GLN A 37 -0.39 1.14 -3.73
N THR A 38 -1.47 0.61 -4.20
CA THR A 38 -1.98 -0.73 -3.85
C THR A 38 -1.67 -1.80 -4.88
N GLY A 39 -1.48 -1.39 -6.14
CA GLY A 39 -1.18 -2.27 -7.25
C GLY A 39 0.25 -2.79 -7.27
N MET A 40 0.58 -3.44 -8.36
CA MET A 40 1.92 -4.01 -8.62
C MET A 40 2.40 -4.99 -7.54
N GLY A 41 1.48 -5.75 -6.93
CA GLY A 41 1.82 -6.77 -5.96
C GLY A 41 1.82 -6.33 -4.50
N ARG A 42 1.69 -5.04 -4.21
CA ARG A 42 1.78 -4.47 -2.85
C ARG A 42 0.82 -5.11 -1.85
N SER A 43 -0.38 -5.47 -2.31
CA SER A 43 -1.43 -6.08 -1.49
C SER A 43 -1.40 -7.63 -1.47
N GLY A 44 -0.45 -8.27 -2.16
CA GLY A 44 -0.42 -9.72 -2.38
C GLY A 44 -1.12 -10.16 -3.67
N ALA A 45 -1.71 -9.23 -4.42
CA ALA A 45 -2.24 -9.45 -5.75
C ALA A 45 -1.72 -8.37 -6.71
N TRP A 46 -1.83 -8.59 -8.02
CA TRP A 46 -1.45 -7.58 -9.01
C TRP A 46 -2.17 -6.25 -8.78
N MET A 47 -3.45 -6.29 -8.42
CA MET A 47 -4.30 -5.15 -8.11
C MET A 47 -5.09 -5.46 -6.84
N ALA A 48 -5.20 -4.50 -5.92
CA ALA A 48 -5.92 -4.70 -4.66
C ALA A 48 -7.43 -4.90 -4.88
N HIS A 49 -8.03 -4.24 -5.89
CA HIS A 49 -9.45 -4.45 -6.17
C HIS A 49 -9.78 -5.89 -6.56
N HIS A 50 -8.84 -6.67 -7.09
CA HIS A 50 -9.05 -8.11 -7.33
C HIS A 50 -9.29 -8.90 -6.04
N LEU A 51 -8.77 -8.44 -4.91
CA LEU A 51 -8.97 -9.06 -3.60
C LEU A 51 -10.25 -8.54 -2.91
N LEU A 52 -10.52 -7.23 -3.05
CA LEU A 52 -11.60 -6.56 -2.33
C LEU A 52 -12.95 -6.68 -3.04
N ALA A 53 -12.94 -6.77 -4.36
CA ALA A 53 -14.12 -6.83 -5.19
C ALA A 53 -13.84 -7.61 -6.50
N PRO A 54 -13.62 -8.94 -6.42
CA PRO A 54 -13.10 -9.75 -7.55
C PRO A 54 -14.02 -9.78 -8.76
N GLY A 55 -15.29 -9.41 -8.64
CA GLY A 55 -16.25 -9.30 -9.73
C GLY A 55 -16.32 -7.90 -10.36
N VAL A 56 -15.63 -6.91 -9.82
CA VAL A 56 -15.67 -5.54 -10.34
C VAL A 56 -14.59 -5.36 -11.40
N VAL A 57 -15.02 -4.97 -12.59
CA VAL A 57 -14.13 -4.54 -13.67
C VAL A 57 -14.24 -3.02 -13.78
N PRO A 58 -13.21 -2.24 -13.38
CA PRO A 58 -13.18 -0.81 -13.58
C PRO A 58 -12.98 -0.46 -15.05
N ASP A 59 -13.42 0.72 -15.46
CA ASP A 59 -13.18 1.25 -16.80
C ASP A 59 -11.72 1.68 -16.98
N VAL A 60 -11.12 2.18 -15.88
CA VAL A 60 -9.73 2.65 -15.86
C VAL A 60 -9.04 2.24 -14.55
N VAL A 61 -7.79 1.83 -14.65
CA VAL A 61 -6.89 1.61 -13.52
C VAL A 61 -5.65 2.48 -13.70
N THR A 62 -5.23 3.18 -12.63
CA THR A 62 -3.98 3.94 -12.62
C THR A 62 -2.90 3.22 -11.83
N LEU A 63 -1.67 3.21 -12.35
CA LEU A 63 -0.50 2.55 -11.78
C LEU A 63 0.70 3.51 -11.77
N ALA A 64 1.52 3.42 -10.73
CA ALA A 64 2.82 4.12 -10.66
C ALA A 64 3.69 3.47 -9.55
N LYS A 65 4.49 4.24 -8.85
CA LYS A 65 5.31 3.84 -7.68
C LYS A 65 6.05 2.53 -7.91
N GLY A 66 5.53 1.42 -7.40
CA GLY A 66 6.11 0.08 -7.52
C GLY A 66 6.31 -0.39 -8.96
N LEU A 67 5.57 0.18 -9.92
CA LEU A 67 5.66 -0.21 -11.34
C LEU A 67 7.10 -0.08 -11.90
N GLY A 68 7.81 0.97 -11.52
CA GLY A 68 9.16 1.25 -12.06
C GLY A 68 10.31 0.79 -11.18
N GLY A 69 10.04 0.17 -10.01
CA GLY A 69 11.11 -0.28 -9.11
C GLY A 69 12.05 0.84 -8.63
N GLY A 70 11.56 2.09 -8.56
CA GLY A 70 12.33 3.29 -8.23
C GLY A 70 12.54 4.24 -9.41
N ILE A 71 12.35 3.78 -10.64
CA ILE A 71 12.37 4.66 -11.83
C ILE A 71 10.98 5.31 -11.98
N PRO A 72 10.89 6.65 -12.14
CA PRO A 72 9.63 7.34 -12.34
C PRO A 72 8.89 6.88 -13.60
N ILE A 73 7.72 6.26 -13.41
CA ILE A 73 6.82 5.86 -14.48
C ILE A 73 5.40 5.77 -13.92
N GLY A 74 4.42 6.11 -14.73
CA GLY A 74 3.01 5.85 -14.48
C GLY A 74 2.38 5.16 -15.68
N ALA A 75 1.30 4.45 -15.44
CA ALA A 75 0.50 3.83 -16.48
C ALA A 75 -0.99 4.02 -16.21
N VAL A 76 -1.76 4.15 -17.29
CA VAL A 76 -3.21 4.14 -17.29
C VAL A 76 -3.65 2.95 -18.13
N VAL A 77 -4.40 2.04 -17.52
CA VAL A 77 -4.98 0.88 -18.21
C VAL A 77 -6.47 1.14 -18.35
N ALA A 78 -6.93 1.35 -19.57
CA ALA A 78 -8.34 1.57 -19.89
C ALA A 78 -8.93 0.36 -20.61
N THR A 79 -10.19 0.05 -20.34
CA THR A 79 -10.92 -1.07 -20.94
C THR A 79 -12.25 -0.60 -21.57
N GLY A 80 -12.82 -1.41 -22.44
CA GLY A 80 -14.10 -1.10 -23.08
C GLY A 80 -14.11 0.25 -23.80
N GLU A 81 -15.16 1.03 -23.61
CA GLU A 81 -15.30 2.36 -24.22
C GLU A 81 -14.23 3.34 -23.77
N ALA A 82 -13.77 3.24 -22.50
CA ALA A 82 -12.74 4.12 -21.97
C ALA A 82 -11.43 4.05 -22.75
N ALA A 83 -11.11 2.91 -23.35
CA ALA A 83 -9.90 2.71 -24.15
C ALA A 83 -9.85 3.58 -25.43
N SER A 84 -10.99 4.08 -25.90
CA SER A 84 -11.10 4.91 -27.09
C SER A 84 -11.35 6.40 -26.85
N LEU A 85 -11.47 6.81 -25.57
CA LEU A 85 -11.82 8.19 -25.23
C LEU A 85 -10.69 9.19 -25.47
N LEU A 86 -9.43 8.74 -25.39
CA LEU A 86 -8.26 9.58 -25.64
C LEU A 86 -7.63 9.19 -26.99
N GLY A 87 -7.73 10.09 -27.95
CA GLY A 87 -7.15 9.94 -29.28
C GLY A 87 -5.77 10.61 -29.42
N PRO A 88 -5.15 10.53 -30.61
CA PRO A 88 -3.90 11.20 -30.91
C PRO A 88 -3.96 12.70 -30.63
N GLY A 89 -2.96 13.23 -29.92
CA GLY A 89 -2.85 14.64 -29.58
C GLY A 89 -3.67 15.11 -28.37
N GLN A 90 -4.47 14.23 -27.77
CA GLN A 90 -5.27 14.56 -26.57
C GLN A 90 -4.54 14.29 -25.25
N HIS A 91 -3.43 13.60 -25.29
CA HIS A 91 -2.54 13.36 -24.15
C HIS A 91 -1.09 13.32 -24.61
N GLY A 92 -0.17 13.59 -23.71
CA GLY A 92 1.24 13.52 -24.01
C GLY A 92 2.10 13.91 -22.81
N THR A 93 3.36 13.54 -22.89
CA THR A 93 4.39 13.88 -21.92
C THR A 93 5.76 13.82 -22.62
N THR A 94 6.69 14.67 -22.24
CA THR A 94 8.02 14.71 -22.87
C THR A 94 8.83 13.44 -22.56
N PHE A 95 8.81 12.97 -21.32
CA PHE A 95 9.63 11.84 -20.86
C PHE A 95 8.86 10.59 -20.51
N GLY A 96 7.51 10.63 -20.50
CA GLY A 96 6.68 9.49 -20.18
C GLY A 96 6.83 8.37 -21.20
N GLY A 97 6.87 7.13 -20.74
CA GLY A 97 7.03 5.96 -21.61
C GLY A 97 8.42 5.85 -22.25
N ASN A 98 9.44 6.51 -21.71
CA ASN A 98 10.79 6.37 -22.24
C ASN A 98 11.31 4.92 -22.11
N PRO A 99 12.20 4.46 -23.02
CA PRO A 99 12.63 3.06 -23.06
C PRO A 99 13.27 2.56 -21.75
N VAL A 100 13.97 3.40 -21.02
CA VAL A 100 14.63 3.02 -19.76
C VAL A 100 13.57 2.72 -18.68
N ALA A 101 12.60 3.61 -18.52
CA ALA A 101 11.52 3.41 -17.55
C ALA A 101 10.64 2.20 -17.92
N CYS A 102 10.35 2.00 -19.21
CA CYS A 102 9.60 0.82 -19.68
C CYS A 102 10.38 -0.48 -19.43
N ALA A 103 11.69 -0.50 -19.69
CA ALA A 103 12.53 -1.65 -19.41
C ALA A 103 12.57 -1.98 -17.91
N ALA A 104 12.65 -0.95 -17.04
CA ALA A 104 12.57 -1.12 -15.60
C ALA A 104 11.23 -1.70 -15.16
N ALA A 105 10.12 -1.20 -15.70
CA ALA A 105 8.78 -1.72 -15.39
C ALA A 105 8.62 -3.19 -15.82
N LEU A 106 9.11 -3.58 -16.99
CA LEU A 106 9.11 -4.96 -17.44
C LEU A 106 9.94 -5.85 -16.51
N ALA A 107 11.14 -5.42 -16.11
CA ALA A 107 11.98 -6.14 -15.16
C ALA A 107 11.28 -6.35 -13.80
N VAL A 108 10.56 -5.34 -13.30
CA VAL A 108 9.74 -5.45 -12.08
C VAL A 108 8.65 -6.52 -12.24
N ILE A 109 7.89 -6.47 -13.33
CA ILE A 109 6.81 -7.43 -13.61
C ILE A 109 7.36 -8.85 -13.69
N ASP A 110 8.46 -9.05 -14.41
CA ASP A 110 9.10 -10.36 -14.58
C ASP A 110 9.65 -10.89 -13.25
N THR A 111 10.23 -10.02 -12.42
CA THR A 111 10.74 -10.38 -11.10
C THR A 111 9.60 -10.80 -10.15
N ILE A 112 8.53 -10.01 -10.09
CA ILE A 112 7.36 -10.33 -9.27
C ILE A 112 6.79 -11.70 -9.65
N ARG A 113 6.67 -11.95 -10.96
CA ARG A 113 6.14 -13.21 -11.49
C ARG A 113 7.11 -14.37 -11.28
N GLY A 114 8.38 -14.17 -11.60
CA GLY A 114 9.40 -15.23 -11.61
C GLY A 114 9.80 -15.70 -10.21
N GLN A 115 9.64 -14.87 -9.19
CA GLN A 115 10.01 -15.17 -7.81
C GLN A 115 8.81 -15.41 -6.89
N ASP A 116 7.59 -15.56 -7.40
CA ASP A 116 6.34 -15.69 -6.61
C ASP A 116 6.21 -14.62 -5.52
N LEU A 117 6.55 -13.38 -5.85
CA LEU A 117 6.52 -12.32 -4.84
C LEU A 117 5.11 -11.97 -4.36
N LEU A 118 4.06 -12.24 -5.16
CA LEU A 118 2.68 -12.06 -4.69
C LEU A 118 2.37 -12.97 -3.50
N GLY A 119 2.67 -14.27 -3.63
CA GLY A 119 2.48 -15.22 -2.54
C GLY A 119 3.36 -14.91 -1.33
N ARG A 120 4.61 -14.45 -1.54
CA ARG A 120 5.47 -13.99 -0.45
C ARG A 120 4.88 -12.80 0.29
N VAL A 121 4.44 -11.76 -0.42
CA VAL A 121 3.84 -10.54 0.14
C VAL A 121 2.60 -10.87 0.97
N GLU A 122 1.75 -11.78 0.50
CA GLU A 122 0.57 -12.22 1.24
C GLU A 122 0.95 -12.94 2.54
N ARG A 123 1.83 -13.95 2.44
CA ARG A 123 2.25 -14.75 3.61
C ARG A 123 2.95 -13.90 4.67
N LEU A 124 3.98 -13.15 4.27
CA LEU A 124 4.72 -12.29 5.18
C LEU A 124 3.81 -11.21 5.78
N GLY A 125 3.01 -10.53 4.96
CA GLY A 125 2.11 -9.47 5.43
C GLY A 125 1.10 -9.99 6.45
N SER A 126 0.49 -11.15 6.20
CA SER A 126 -0.47 -11.77 7.12
C SER A 126 0.17 -12.26 8.43
N ALA A 127 1.39 -12.79 8.38
CA ALA A 127 2.13 -13.20 9.58
C ALA A 127 2.54 -11.97 10.40
N TRP A 128 3.15 -11.00 9.74
CA TRP A 128 3.66 -9.79 10.38
C TRP A 128 2.56 -8.93 10.98
N ALA A 129 1.41 -8.82 10.33
CA ALA A 129 0.26 -8.11 10.90
C ALA A 129 -0.21 -8.69 12.24
N ARG A 130 -0.16 -10.03 12.41
CA ARG A 130 -0.48 -10.68 13.69
C ARG A 130 0.56 -10.41 14.78
N GLU A 131 1.85 -10.41 14.41
CA GLU A 131 2.93 -10.08 15.33
C GLU A 131 2.84 -8.63 15.80
N LEU A 132 2.61 -7.70 14.88
CA LEU A 132 2.43 -6.28 15.19
C LEU A 132 1.21 -6.02 16.09
N LEU A 133 0.11 -6.72 15.86
CA LEU A 133 -1.09 -6.58 16.70
C LEU A 133 -0.89 -7.09 18.13
N ALA A 134 0.09 -7.96 18.36
CA ALA A 134 0.42 -8.47 19.69
C ALA A 134 1.34 -7.55 20.49
N VAL A 135 1.82 -6.44 19.90
CA VAL A 135 2.69 -5.47 20.57
C VAL A 135 1.87 -4.57 21.50
N ASP A 136 2.27 -4.47 22.75
CA ASP A 136 1.65 -3.55 23.70
C ASP A 136 1.73 -2.10 23.21
N GLY A 137 0.61 -1.41 23.17
CA GLY A 137 0.49 -0.06 22.62
C GLY A 137 0.07 -0.03 21.14
N VAL A 138 -0.21 -1.17 20.52
CA VAL A 138 -0.85 -1.27 19.21
C VAL A 138 -2.33 -1.64 19.39
N ASP A 139 -3.24 -0.77 18.95
CA ASP A 139 -4.68 -1.00 19.07
C ASP A 139 -5.26 -1.74 17.87
N GLU A 140 -4.73 -1.48 16.68
CA GLU A 140 -5.19 -2.12 15.44
C GLU A 140 -4.07 -2.26 14.42
N VAL A 141 -4.17 -3.25 13.56
CA VAL A 141 -3.34 -3.40 12.36
C VAL A 141 -4.25 -3.54 11.16
N ARG A 142 -4.06 -2.71 10.15
CA ARG A 142 -4.89 -2.58 8.96
C ARG A 142 -4.09 -2.81 7.69
N GLY A 143 -4.79 -3.07 6.59
CA GLY A 143 -4.21 -3.16 5.27
C GLY A 143 -4.01 -4.59 4.79
N ARG A 144 -3.33 -4.72 3.64
CA ARG A 144 -3.12 -6.02 2.97
C ARG A 144 -1.71 -6.15 2.44
N GLY A 145 -1.21 -7.39 2.48
CA GLY A 145 0.14 -7.70 2.05
C GLY A 145 1.16 -6.84 2.80
N LEU A 146 2.02 -6.15 2.08
CA LEU A 146 3.03 -5.25 2.65
C LEU A 146 2.63 -3.75 2.55
N LEU A 147 1.35 -3.43 2.57
CA LEU A 147 0.83 -2.11 2.86
C LEU A 147 0.08 -2.19 4.19
N ILE A 148 0.77 -1.88 5.29
CA ILE A 148 0.31 -2.10 6.65
C ILE A 148 0.21 -0.76 7.38
N GLY A 149 -0.92 -0.53 8.03
CA GLY A 149 -1.13 0.57 8.97
C GLY A 149 -1.18 0.04 10.39
N VAL A 150 -0.28 0.49 11.23
CA VAL A 150 -0.22 0.17 12.66
C VAL A 150 -0.85 1.32 13.42
N GLY A 151 -2.03 1.11 13.99
CA GLY A 151 -2.73 2.07 14.83
C GLY A 151 -2.20 2.02 16.25
N LEU A 152 -1.78 3.17 16.76
CA LEU A 152 -1.23 3.32 18.09
C LEU A 152 -2.32 3.57 19.13
N ALA A 153 -2.15 3.01 20.32
CA ALA A 153 -3.06 3.18 21.43
C ALA A 153 -3.16 4.65 21.88
N ALA A 154 -4.34 5.02 22.37
CA ALA A 154 -4.58 6.36 22.87
C ALA A 154 -3.63 6.72 24.04
N GLY A 155 -3.04 7.90 23.94
CA GLY A 155 -2.15 8.43 24.95
C GLY A 155 -0.67 8.09 24.78
N LEU A 156 -0.30 7.38 23.73
CA LEU A 156 1.09 7.35 23.25
C LEU A 156 1.47 8.70 22.61
N PRO A 157 2.76 9.01 22.49
CA PRO A 157 3.23 10.13 21.68
C PRO A 157 2.70 10.03 20.24
N PRO A 158 2.60 11.17 19.52
CA PRO A 158 2.23 11.15 18.11
C PRO A 158 3.10 10.18 17.28
N ALA A 159 2.48 9.49 16.34
CA ALA A 159 3.17 8.50 15.48
C ALA A 159 4.43 9.06 14.79
N GLY A 160 4.47 10.38 14.53
CA GLY A 160 5.65 11.05 13.99
C GLY A 160 6.85 11.02 14.93
N GLU A 161 6.64 11.14 16.24
CA GLU A 161 7.71 11.06 17.25
C GLU A 161 8.19 9.61 17.40
N ILE A 162 7.26 8.65 17.42
CA ILE A 162 7.61 7.21 17.39
C ILE A 162 8.42 6.86 16.14
N ALA A 163 7.98 7.36 14.96
CA ALA A 163 8.71 7.16 13.71
C ALA A 163 10.12 7.76 13.73
N ALA A 164 10.31 8.93 14.36
CA ALA A 164 11.63 9.54 14.54
C ALA A 164 12.53 8.66 15.41
N THR A 165 12.00 8.16 16.53
CA THR A 165 12.74 7.23 17.41
C THR A 165 13.10 5.93 16.70
N LEU A 166 12.17 5.36 15.92
CA LEU A 166 12.46 4.17 15.11
C LEU A 166 13.57 4.42 14.08
N ALA A 167 13.62 5.61 13.50
CA ALA A 167 14.69 5.99 12.55
C ALA A 167 16.07 6.03 13.21
N GLU A 168 16.18 6.43 14.48
CA GLU A 168 17.42 6.36 15.27
C GLU A 168 17.89 4.91 15.46
N HIS A 169 16.97 3.95 15.44
CA HIS A 169 17.25 2.52 15.51
C HIS A 169 17.42 1.86 14.12
N GLY A 170 17.45 2.67 13.03
CA GLY A 170 17.68 2.20 11.67
C GLY A 170 16.41 1.83 10.89
N PHE A 171 15.21 2.06 11.43
CA PHE A 171 13.96 1.76 10.77
C PHE A 171 13.26 3.03 10.28
N ILE A 172 13.33 3.28 8.97
CA ILE A 172 12.67 4.42 8.34
C ILE A 172 11.24 4.05 7.98
N VAL A 173 10.27 4.64 8.69
CA VAL A 173 8.85 4.43 8.49
C VAL A 173 8.11 5.75 8.28
N ASN A 174 6.86 5.70 7.85
CA ASN A 174 6.05 6.89 7.62
C ASN A 174 4.91 6.96 8.64
N ALA A 175 4.58 8.17 9.09
CA ALA A 175 3.44 8.46 9.97
C ALA A 175 2.43 9.34 9.22
N PRO A 176 1.51 8.77 8.41
CA PRO A 176 0.55 9.54 7.63
C PRO A 176 -0.53 10.21 8.50
N ARG A 177 -0.74 9.71 9.71
CA ARG A 177 -1.70 10.22 10.69
C ARG A 177 -1.03 10.29 12.07
N PRO A 178 -1.53 11.14 12.98
CA PRO A 178 -0.96 11.26 14.34
C PRO A 178 -1.00 9.95 15.15
N ASP A 179 -1.89 9.05 14.82
CA ASP A 179 -2.15 7.78 15.49
C ASP A 179 -1.71 6.55 14.69
N THR A 180 -1.02 6.73 13.56
CA THR A 180 -0.77 5.61 12.64
C THR A 180 0.64 5.64 12.08
N ILE A 181 1.35 4.52 12.22
CA ILE A 181 2.58 4.22 11.47
C ILE A 181 2.20 3.42 10.23
N ARG A 182 2.74 3.81 9.08
CA ARG A 182 2.58 3.06 7.82
C ARG A 182 3.86 2.35 7.44
N LEU A 183 3.73 1.04 7.18
CA LEU A 183 4.79 0.18 6.68
C LEU A 183 4.53 -0.15 5.21
N ALA A 184 5.54 0.08 4.38
CA ALA A 184 5.51 -0.22 2.95
C ALA A 184 6.91 -0.68 2.48
N PRO A 185 7.46 -1.75 3.07
CA PRO A 185 8.81 -2.21 2.79
C PRO A 185 8.94 -2.82 1.39
N PRO A 186 10.15 -3.10 0.90
CA PRO A 186 10.34 -3.87 -0.33
C PRO A 186 9.75 -5.28 -0.19
N PHE A 187 9.32 -5.88 -1.31
CA PHE A 187 8.72 -7.24 -1.31
C PHE A 187 9.71 -8.33 -0.90
N ILE A 188 11.00 -8.04 -0.98
CA ILE A 188 12.10 -8.93 -0.60
C ILE A 188 12.54 -8.74 0.86
N LEU A 189 11.79 -7.96 1.67
CA LEU A 189 12.05 -7.86 3.11
C LEU A 189 12.19 -9.25 3.71
N SER A 190 13.24 -9.49 4.50
CA SER A 190 13.41 -10.77 5.18
C SER A 190 12.45 -10.90 6.37
N ASP A 191 12.17 -12.12 6.77
CA ASP A 191 11.35 -12.41 7.95
C ASP A 191 12.08 -11.92 9.22
N ASP A 192 13.42 -12.03 9.23
CA ASP A 192 14.27 -11.54 10.33
C ASP A 192 14.20 -10.02 10.46
N ASP A 193 14.23 -9.27 9.34
CA ASP A 193 14.10 -7.80 9.38
C ASP A 193 12.70 -7.39 9.85
N ALA A 194 11.65 -8.11 9.46
CA ALA A 194 10.29 -7.86 9.94
C ALA A 194 10.19 -8.09 11.46
N SER A 195 10.75 -9.19 11.96
CA SER A 195 10.79 -9.51 13.39
C SER A 195 11.65 -8.52 14.18
N ALA A 196 12.79 -8.09 13.65
CA ALA A 196 13.65 -7.07 14.26
C ALA A 196 12.90 -5.73 14.39
N PHE A 197 12.16 -5.33 13.36
CA PHE A 197 11.28 -4.15 13.43
C PHE A 197 10.24 -4.29 14.54
N THR A 198 9.55 -5.43 14.63
CA THR A 198 8.51 -5.66 15.64
C THR A 198 9.08 -5.58 17.05
N THR A 199 10.26 -6.17 17.28
CA THR A 199 10.97 -6.10 18.56
C THR A 199 11.31 -4.66 18.91
N THR A 200 11.90 -3.90 18.00
CA THR A 200 12.25 -2.49 18.22
C THR A 200 11.02 -1.63 18.47
N LEU A 201 9.94 -1.84 17.71
CA LEU A 201 8.67 -1.14 17.93
C LEU A 201 8.15 -1.41 19.35
N SER A 202 8.18 -2.67 19.81
CA SER A 202 7.77 -3.04 21.17
C SER A 202 8.58 -2.32 22.23
N GLU A 203 9.90 -2.24 22.09
CA GLU A 203 10.80 -1.54 23.03
C GLU A 203 10.50 -0.04 23.06
N VAL A 204 10.32 0.58 21.89
CA VAL A 204 10.01 2.02 21.78
C VAL A 204 8.67 2.35 22.42
N LEU A 205 7.63 1.55 22.16
CA LEU A 205 6.30 1.76 22.76
C LEU A 205 6.29 1.50 24.26
N ALA A 206 6.97 0.46 24.74
CA ALA A 206 7.09 0.17 26.18
C ALA A 206 7.76 1.31 26.94
N ARG A 207 8.82 1.92 26.38
CA ARG A 207 9.46 3.11 26.95
C ARG A 207 8.49 4.29 27.04
N ALA A 208 7.79 4.59 25.94
CA ALA A 208 6.83 5.67 25.88
C ALA A 208 5.67 5.49 26.87
N LEU A 209 5.20 4.27 27.08
CA LEU A 209 4.16 3.94 28.07
C LEU A 209 4.67 4.12 29.52
N SER A 210 5.92 3.72 29.80
CA SER A 210 6.51 3.85 31.14
C SER A 210 6.78 5.30 31.54
N GLU A 211 7.25 6.14 30.64
CA GLU A 211 7.48 7.57 30.87
C GLU A 211 6.18 8.30 31.22
N LYS A 212 5.07 7.91 30.58
CA LYS A 212 3.75 8.46 30.89
C LYS A 212 3.20 8.02 32.26
N ALA A 213 3.46 6.79 32.68
CA ALA A 213 3.00 6.27 33.96
C ALA A 213 3.71 6.93 35.17
N GLY A 214 4.87 7.55 34.94
CA GLY A 214 5.69 8.26 35.95
C GLY A 214 5.45 9.77 36.02
N SER A 215 4.61 10.33 35.11
CA SER A 215 4.27 11.76 35.03
C SER A 215 2.90 12.03 35.66
#